data_95821b2aa4210fc8dc66d838316cce6e
#
_entry.id   95821b2aa4210fc8dc66d838316cce6e
#
_cell.length_a   1.000
_cell.length_b   1.000
_cell.length_c   1.000
_cell.angle_alpha   90.00
_cell.angle_beta   90.00
_cell.angle_gamma   90.00
#
_symmetry.space_group_name_H-M   'P 1'
#
loop_
_entity.id
_entity.type
_entity.pdbx_description
1 polymer ?
#
loop_
_entity_poly.entity_id
_entity_poly.type
_entity_poly.pdbx_seq_one_letter_code
_entity_poly.pdbx_strand_id
1 'polypeptide(L)'
;MENTGITWYSNGYDVWLDNINPNRLKTALRNGLKKSLRIVQKEAKNNLKRATPRYNSGRNQWGLRLIRGIMVKLYKEQKNDIRGVVEIMGKGKSADFRLKFFENGTQGRFTKNGWHRGRMKSTPFFNPAVESTKGEVESSLEGNYNEALEKAYNKFIINSLKK
;
A
#
# COMPACT_ATOMS: atom_id res chain seq x y z
N MET A 1 11.17 -14.49 0.39
CA MET A 1 10.83 -13.06 0.24
C MET A 1 9.55 -12.85 1.04
N GLU A 2 9.66 -12.31 2.23
CA GLU A 2 8.49 -12.01 3.04
C GLU A 2 7.74 -10.84 2.40
N ASN A 3 6.51 -11.11 2.00
CA ASN A 3 5.57 -10.07 1.59
C ASN A 3 5.13 -9.32 2.85
N THR A 4 5.70 -8.17 3.11
CA THR A 4 5.19 -7.23 4.10
C THR A 4 3.89 -6.60 3.58
N GLY A 5 2.84 -7.40 3.57
CA GLY A 5 1.49 -6.96 3.21
C GLY A 5 0.57 -7.08 4.41
N ILE A 6 -0.23 -6.05 4.68
CA ILE A 6 -1.33 -6.14 5.64
C ILE A 6 -2.45 -6.90 4.93
N THR A 7 -2.71 -8.14 5.37
CA THR A 7 -3.81 -8.95 4.88
C THR A 7 -4.93 -8.94 5.92
N TRP A 8 -6.11 -8.55 5.50
CA TRP A 8 -7.30 -8.53 6.35
C TRP A 8 -8.28 -9.62 5.92
N TYR A 9 -8.76 -10.42 6.88
CA TYR A 9 -9.74 -11.47 6.66
C TYR A 9 -11.04 -11.11 7.38
N SER A 10 -12.16 -11.11 6.66
CA SER A 10 -13.49 -10.99 7.26
C SER A 10 -14.06 -12.38 7.53
N ASN A 11 -13.72 -12.96 8.69
CA ASN A 11 -14.31 -14.23 9.10
C ASN A 11 -15.61 -13.98 9.90
N GLY A 12 -16.70 -14.56 9.47
CA GLY A 12 -17.89 -14.79 10.32
C GLY A 12 -19.04 -13.80 10.25
N TYR A 13 -19.04 -12.84 9.31
CA TYR A 13 -20.17 -11.89 9.14
C TYR A 13 -21.14 -12.26 7.99
N ASP A 14 -21.02 -13.43 7.42
CA ASP A 14 -21.76 -13.83 6.22
C ASP A 14 -23.29 -13.83 6.42
N VAL A 15 -23.76 -14.19 7.60
CA VAL A 15 -25.19 -14.28 7.91
C VAL A 15 -25.89 -12.90 8.03
N TRP A 16 -25.14 -11.90 8.44
CA TRP A 16 -25.65 -10.51 8.57
C TRP A 16 -25.69 -9.78 7.23
N LEU A 17 -24.78 -10.13 6.34
CA LEU A 17 -24.56 -9.44 5.08
C LEU A 17 -25.54 -9.87 3.98
N ASP A 18 -26.23 -10.98 4.11
CA ASP A 18 -27.22 -11.47 3.12
C ASP A 18 -28.40 -10.49 2.92
N ASN A 19 -28.69 -9.67 3.93
CA ASN A 19 -29.72 -8.64 3.87
C ASN A 19 -29.22 -7.24 3.47
N ILE A 20 -27.90 -7.05 3.47
CA ILE A 20 -27.27 -5.79 3.05
C ILE A 20 -26.70 -6.03 1.65
N ASN A 21 -26.98 -5.16 0.70
CA ASN A 21 -26.43 -5.30 -0.66
C ASN A 21 -24.91 -5.55 -0.62
N PRO A 22 -24.44 -6.80 -0.80
CA PRO A 22 -23.07 -7.20 -0.53
C PRO A 22 -22.06 -6.44 -1.39
N ASN A 23 -22.44 -6.07 -2.62
CA ASN A 23 -21.56 -5.39 -3.56
C ASN A 23 -21.23 -3.95 -3.11
N ARG A 24 -22.17 -3.27 -2.46
CA ARG A 24 -21.94 -1.92 -1.95
C ARG A 24 -21.04 -1.92 -0.73
N LEU A 25 -21.28 -2.86 0.18
CA LEU A 25 -20.42 -3.02 1.35
C LEU A 25 -19.00 -3.39 0.94
N LYS A 26 -18.82 -4.35 0.04
CA LYS A 26 -17.52 -4.72 -0.51
C LYS A 26 -16.81 -3.51 -1.14
N THR A 27 -17.53 -2.71 -1.90
CA THR A 27 -16.97 -1.47 -2.50
C THR A 27 -16.52 -0.47 -1.43
N ALA A 28 -17.32 -0.29 -0.38
CA ALA A 28 -16.98 0.61 0.73
C ALA A 28 -15.74 0.12 1.48
N LEU A 29 -15.68 -1.17 1.80
CA LEU A 29 -14.53 -1.80 2.45
C LEU A 29 -13.26 -1.70 1.60
N ARG A 30 -13.35 -1.94 0.29
CA ARG A 30 -12.21 -1.74 -0.64
C ARG A 30 -11.71 -0.31 -0.65
N ASN A 31 -12.62 0.64 -0.65
CA ASN A 31 -12.27 2.06 -0.61
C ASN A 31 -11.63 2.44 0.73
N GLY A 32 -12.15 1.91 1.84
CA GLY A 32 -11.57 2.06 3.17
C GLY A 32 -10.16 1.50 3.24
N LEU A 33 -9.96 0.26 2.82
CA LEU A 33 -8.63 -0.38 2.75
C LEU A 33 -7.65 0.45 1.89
N LYS A 34 -8.11 0.92 0.74
CA LYS A 34 -7.26 1.76 -0.13
C LYS A 34 -6.86 3.07 0.53
N LYS A 35 -7.77 3.70 1.30
CA LYS A 35 -7.46 4.93 2.07
C LYS A 35 -6.38 4.66 3.11
N SER A 36 -6.54 3.60 3.91
CA SER A 36 -5.60 3.22 4.96
C SER A 36 -4.22 2.86 4.40
N LEU A 37 -4.15 2.11 3.32
CA LEU A 37 -2.88 1.79 2.64
C LEU A 37 -2.18 3.03 2.05
N ARG A 38 -2.92 4.09 1.73
CA ARG A 38 -2.31 5.35 1.28
C ARG A 38 -1.53 6.07 2.37
N ILE A 39 -1.81 5.80 3.64
CA ILE A 39 -1.02 6.33 4.77
C ILE A 39 0.40 5.82 4.66
N VAL A 40 0.58 4.50 4.57
CA VAL A 40 1.90 3.86 4.35
C VAL A 40 2.56 4.39 3.08
N GLN A 41 1.81 4.45 1.98
CA GLN A 41 2.33 4.94 0.71
C GLN A 41 2.87 6.36 0.81
N LYS A 42 2.15 7.24 1.52
CA LYS A 42 2.52 8.64 1.71
C LYS A 42 3.82 8.74 2.52
N GLU A 43 3.91 8.00 3.63
CA GLU A 43 5.09 8.03 4.49
C GLU A 43 6.30 7.40 3.79
N ALA A 44 6.14 6.27 3.10
CA ALA A 44 7.22 5.67 2.31
C ALA A 44 7.74 6.63 1.22
N LYS A 45 6.85 7.40 0.57
CA LYS A 45 7.25 8.44 -0.38
C LYS A 45 8.00 9.59 0.29
N ASN A 46 7.60 9.99 1.49
CA ASN A 46 8.27 11.03 2.26
C ASN A 46 9.67 10.57 2.68
N ASN A 47 9.78 9.36 3.21
CA ASN A 47 11.06 8.77 3.59
C ASN A 47 12.00 8.65 2.39
N LEU A 48 11.49 8.18 1.24
CA LEU A 48 12.28 8.13 0.02
C LEU A 48 12.77 9.52 -0.41
N LYS A 49 11.93 10.56 -0.32
CA LYS A 49 12.33 11.93 -0.61
C LYS A 49 13.45 12.41 0.30
N ARG A 50 13.36 12.12 1.61
CA ARG A 50 14.41 12.46 2.60
C ARG A 50 15.70 11.69 2.32
N ALA A 51 15.59 10.41 1.98
CA ALA A 51 16.74 9.56 1.66
C ALA A 51 17.44 9.94 0.35
N THR A 52 16.74 10.61 -0.56
CA THR A 52 17.24 10.91 -1.90
C THR A 52 17.14 12.40 -2.29
N PRO A 53 17.68 13.33 -1.50
CA PRO A 53 17.50 14.76 -1.73
C PRO A 53 18.04 15.23 -3.07
N ARG A 54 19.14 14.62 -3.56
CA ARG A 54 19.74 14.95 -4.87
C ARG A 54 18.84 14.60 -6.07
N TYR A 55 17.91 13.65 -5.91
CA TYR A 55 17.01 13.23 -6.97
C TYR A 55 15.69 14.01 -6.96
N ASN A 56 15.46 14.83 -5.91
CA ASN A 56 14.24 15.63 -5.76
C ASN A 56 14.39 17.09 -6.18
N SER A 57 15.59 17.52 -6.54
CA SER A 57 15.79 18.85 -7.13
C SER A 57 15.11 18.86 -8.52
N GLY A 58 14.24 19.85 -8.76
CA GLY A 58 13.32 19.91 -9.91
C GLY A 58 13.88 19.75 -11.33
N ARG A 59 15.20 19.66 -11.47
CA ARG A 59 15.93 19.33 -12.70
C ARG A 59 16.02 17.82 -12.98
N ASN A 60 15.72 16.98 -12.00
CA ASN A 60 15.97 15.53 -12.10
C ASN A 60 14.66 14.75 -12.12
N GLN A 61 14.15 14.45 -13.31
CA GLN A 61 12.94 13.62 -13.48
C GLN A 61 13.03 12.22 -12.87
N TRP A 62 14.21 11.79 -12.44
CA TRP A 62 14.47 10.49 -11.85
C TRP A 62 13.79 10.31 -10.49
N GLY A 63 13.83 11.33 -9.62
CA GLY A 63 13.18 11.28 -8.30
C GLY A 63 11.66 11.10 -8.42
N LEU A 64 11.04 11.77 -9.38
CA LEU A 64 9.61 11.63 -9.64
C LEU A 64 9.25 10.22 -10.13
N ARG A 65 10.11 9.58 -10.93
CA ARG A 65 9.89 8.20 -11.39
C ARG A 65 9.98 7.21 -10.24
N LEU A 66 10.97 7.36 -9.36
CA LEU A 66 11.13 6.52 -8.17
C LEU A 66 9.93 6.63 -7.24
N ILE A 67 9.48 7.86 -6.93
CA ILE A 67 8.31 8.09 -6.08
C ILE A 67 7.04 7.46 -6.65
N ARG A 68 6.87 7.49 -7.98
CA ARG A 68 5.74 6.84 -8.68
C ARG A 68 5.80 5.31 -8.60
N GLY A 69 6.96 4.74 -8.33
CA GLY A 69 7.15 3.31 -8.15
C GLY A 69 6.55 2.75 -6.85
N ILE A 70 6.18 3.62 -5.88
CA ILE A 70 5.49 3.19 -4.65
C ILE A 70 4.00 3.30 -4.89
N MET A 71 3.32 2.16 -5.01
CA MET A 71 1.91 2.10 -5.40
C MET A 71 1.07 1.29 -4.42
N VAL A 72 -0.19 1.69 -4.26
CA VAL A 72 -1.22 0.87 -3.61
C VAL A 72 -1.90 0.03 -4.68
N LYS A 73 -1.95 -1.27 -4.47
CA LYS A 73 -2.64 -2.22 -5.33
C LYS A 73 -3.68 -2.99 -4.54
N LEU A 74 -4.88 -3.03 -5.08
CA LEU A 74 -5.94 -3.89 -4.59
C LEU A 74 -6.04 -5.10 -5.52
N TYR A 75 -6.03 -6.29 -4.95
CA TYR A 75 -6.21 -7.52 -5.72
C TYR A 75 -7.68 -7.71 -6.10
N LYS A 76 -7.91 -8.45 -7.20
CA LYS A 76 -9.24 -8.93 -7.54
C LYS A 76 -9.69 -9.90 -6.45
N GLU A 77 -10.95 -9.80 -6.09
CA GLU A 77 -11.55 -10.67 -5.10
C GLU A 77 -11.48 -12.13 -5.56
N GLN A 78 -10.99 -12.98 -4.68
CA GLN A 78 -11.20 -14.42 -4.75
C GLN A 78 -12.15 -14.77 -3.61
N LYS A 79 -13.38 -15.18 -3.95
CA LYS A 79 -14.49 -15.41 -2.99
C LYS A 79 -14.80 -14.13 -2.18
N ASN A 80 -14.57 -14.13 -0.86
CA ASN A 80 -14.91 -13.00 0.02
C ASN A 80 -13.70 -12.20 0.50
N ASP A 81 -12.53 -12.45 -0.04
CA ASP A 81 -11.29 -11.80 0.39
C ASP A 81 -11.09 -10.44 -0.26
N ILE A 82 -10.90 -9.40 0.57
CA ILE A 82 -10.46 -8.08 0.12
C ILE A 82 -9.00 -7.92 0.49
N ARG A 83 -8.13 -7.93 -0.50
CA ARG A 83 -6.68 -7.79 -0.28
C ARG A 83 -6.15 -6.54 -0.92
N GLY A 84 -5.24 -5.88 -0.19
CA GLY A 84 -4.50 -4.74 -0.71
C GLY A 84 -3.08 -4.75 -0.21
N VAL A 85 -2.17 -4.21 -1.01
CA VAL A 85 -0.77 -4.09 -0.64
C VAL A 85 -0.23 -2.74 -1.06
N VAL A 86 0.80 -2.28 -0.36
CA VAL A 86 1.67 -1.22 -0.85
C VAL A 86 2.89 -1.89 -1.47
N GLU A 87 3.03 -1.75 -2.78
CA GLU A 87 4.11 -2.39 -3.53
C GLU A 87 5.17 -1.37 -3.93
N ILE A 88 6.42 -1.80 -3.88
CA ILE A 88 7.56 -1.12 -4.51
C ILE A 88 7.67 -1.65 -5.93
N MET A 89 6.72 -1.31 -6.78
CA MET A 89 6.71 -1.73 -8.18
C MET A 89 6.41 -0.55 -9.08
N GLY A 90 7.34 -0.21 -9.96
CA GLY A 90 7.09 0.78 -11.00
C GLY A 90 6.30 0.19 -12.16
N LYS A 91 5.38 0.97 -12.72
CA LYS A 91 4.83 0.72 -14.06
C LYS A 91 5.89 1.04 -15.12
N GLY A 92 7.02 0.38 -15.11
CA GLY A 92 8.06 0.63 -16.11
C GLY A 92 9.33 -0.11 -15.75
N LYS A 93 9.91 -0.75 -16.72
CA LYS A 93 11.04 -1.71 -16.63
C LYS A 93 12.29 -1.20 -15.87
N SER A 94 12.35 0.05 -15.43
CA SER A 94 13.56 0.63 -14.84
C SER A 94 13.40 1.22 -13.43
N ALA A 95 12.20 1.36 -12.89
CA ALA A 95 12.02 1.98 -11.57
C ALA A 95 12.17 0.98 -10.41
N ASP A 96 11.72 -0.25 -10.60
CA ASP A 96 11.53 -1.24 -9.54
C ASP A 96 12.82 -1.72 -8.89
N PHE A 97 13.81 -2.08 -9.70
CA PHE A 97 15.08 -2.60 -9.19
C PHE A 97 15.86 -1.55 -8.40
N ARG A 98 15.74 -0.27 -8.76
CA ARG A 98 16.42 0.82 -8.06
C ARG A 98 15.85 1.07 -6.68
N LEU A 99 14.53 1.04 -6.53
CA LEU A 99 13.87 1.16 -5.23
C LEU A 99 14.30 0.04 -4.28
N LYS A 100 14.41 -1.19 -4.79
CA LYS A 100 14.95 -2.32 -4.02
C LYS A 100 16.40 -2.10 -3.61
N PHE A 101 17.21 -1.46 -4.47
CA PHE A 101 18.59 -1.12 -4.11
C PHE A 101 18.68 -0.02 -3.05
N PHE A 102 17.77 0.95 -3.05
CA PHE A 102 17.68 1.90 -1.95
C PHE A 102 17.30 1.21 -0.64
N GLU A 103 16.30 0.35 -0.67
CA GLU A 103 15.84 -0.35 0.53
C GLU A 103 16.92 -1.29 1.09
N ASN A 104 17.47 -2.16 0.25
CA ASN A 104 18.31 -3.28 0.68
C ASN A 104 19.83 -3.03 0.47
N GLY A 105 20.20 -1.98 -0.26
CA GLY A 105 21.56 -1.81 -0.72
C GLY A 105 21.92 -2.78 -1.87
N THR A 106 23.19 -2.83 -2.22
CA THR A 106 23.73 -3.77 -3.19
C THR A 106 25.01 -4.40 -2.69
N GLN A 107 25.29 -5.61 -3.11
CA GLN A 107 26.61 -6.21 -2.96
C GLN A 107 27.65 -5.45 -3.78
N GLY A 108 28.94 -5.64 -3.46
CA GLY A 108 30.04 -5.14 -4.27
C GLY A 108 29.94 -5.66 -5.69
N ARG A 109 30.12 -4.78 -6.66
CA ARG A 109 30.03 -5.09 -8.08
C ARG A 109 31.39 -4.98 -8.72
N PHE A 110 31.69 -5.91 -9.63
CA PHE A 110 32.91 -5.93 -10.39
C PHE A 110 32.61 -5.88 -11.89
N THR A 111 33.53 -5.33 -12.67
CA THR A 111 33.49 -5.42 -14.13
C THR A 111 33.95 -6.81 -14.57
N LYS A 112 33.76 -7.14 -15.85
CA LYS A 112 34.35 -8.35 -16.44
C LYS A 112 35.87 -8.43 -16.27
N ASN A 113 36.51 -7.27 -16.18
CA ASN A 113 37.97 -7.15 -16.01
C ASN A 113 38.39 -7.06 -14.53
N GLY A 114 37.52 -7.41 -13.58
CA GLY A 114 37.84 -7.43 -12.15
C GLY A 114 37.82 -6.06 -11.43
N TRP A 115 37.54 -4.95 -12.12
CA TRP A 115 37.52 -3.64 -11.50
C TRP A 115 36.29 -3.49 -10.57
N HIS A 116 36.51 -3.04 -9.33
CA HIS A 116 35.48 -2.81 -8.35
C HIS A 116 34.63 -1.59 -8.72
N ARG A 117 33.33 -1.78 -8.85
CA ARG A 117 32.35 -0.70 -9.14
C ARG A 117 31.64 -0.14 -7.91
N GLY A 118 32.10 -0.52 -6.71
CA GLY A 118 31.50 -0.10 -5.45
C GLY A 118 30.21 -0.86 -5.12
N ARG A 119 29.68 -0.54 -3.97
CA ARG A 119 28.38 -1.00 -3.47
C ARG A 119 27.49 0.19 -3.14
N MET A 120 26.21 0.03 -3.27
CA MET A 120 25.23 1.01 -2.76
C MET A 120 24.89 0.64 -1.32
N LYS A 121 25.05 1.62 -0.41
CA LYS A 121 24.63 1.44 0.98
C LYS A 121 23.11 1.41 1.04
N SER A 122 22.55 0.54 1.87
CA SER A 122 21.13 0.53 2.17
C SER A 122 20.70 1.86 2.80
N THR A 123 19.58 2.36 2.33
CA THR A 123 18.92 3.55 2.86
C THR A 123 17.43 3.24 2.94
N PRO A 124 17.02 2.45 3.95
CA PRO A 124 15.65 1.94 4.04
C PRO A 124 14.67 3.10 4.17
N PHE A 125 13.62 3.04 3.39
CA PHE A 125 12.54 4.03 3.38
C PHE A 125 11.17 3.39 3.55
N PHE A 126 11.03 2.13 3.14
CA PHE A 126 9.75 1.43 3.13
C PHE A 126 9.45 0.75 4.47
N ASN A 127 10.38 -0.07 4.98
CA ASN A 127 10.19 -0.73 6.26
C ASN A 127 9.96 0.26 7.42
N PRO A 128 10.75 1.34 7.57
CA PRO A 128 10.46 2.36 8.58
C PRO A 128 9.09 3.02 8.41
N ALA A 129 8.61 3.20 7.16
CA ALA A 129 7.28 3.75 6.92
C ALA A 129 6.18 2.80 7.39
N VAL A 130 6.32 1.50 7.14
CA VAL A 130 5.37 0.47 7.61
C VAL A 130 5.30 0.49 9.13
N GLU A 131 6.44 0.44 9.81
CA GLU A 131 6.50 0.41 11.27
C GLU A 131 5.92 1.68 11.91
N SER A 132 6.28 2.86 11.38
CA SER A 132 5.83 4.13 11.95
C SER A 132 4.34 4.41 11.72
N THR A 133 3.74 3.81 10.68
CA THR A 133 2.33 4.05 10.35
C THR A 133 1.39 2.93 10.75
N LYS A 134 1.89 1.84 11.33
CA LYS A 134 1.11 0.65 11.66
C LYS A 134 -0.15 0.98 12.47
N GLY A 135 -0.01 1.68 13.59
CA GLY A 135 -1.14 2.05 14.46
C GLY A 135 -2.14 2.99 13.76
N GLU A 136 -1.66 3.95 12.95
CA GLU A 136 -2.53 4.84 12.18
C GLU A 136 -3.32 4.07 11.12
N VAL A 137 -2.70 3.09 10.46
CA VAL A 137 -3.35 2.23 9.47
C VAL A 137 -4.42 1.37 10.13
N GLU A 138 -4.12 0.75 11.27
CA GLU A 138 -5.06 -0.08 12.02
C GLU A 138 -6.29 0.74 12.45
N SER A 139 -6.09 1.90 13.07
CA SER A 139 -7.18 2.81 13.48
C SER A 139 -7.99 3.31 12.27
N SER A 140 -7.31 3.63 11.16
CA SER A 140 -7.97 4.05 9.92
C SER A 140 -8.79 2.92 9.28
N LEU A 141 -8.31 1.69 9.34
CA LEU A 141 -9.04 0.52 8.86
C LEU A 141 -10.30 0.28 9.68
N GLU A 142 -10.18 0.29 10.99
CA GLU A 142 -11.29 0.13 11.91
C GLU A 142 -12.36 1.23 11.73
N GLY A 143 -11.93 2.48 11.67
CA GLY A 143 -12.84 3.60 11.43
C GLY A 143 -13.56 3.51 10.08
N ASN A 144 -12.84 3.21 9.00
CA ASN A 144 -13.45 3.04 7.68
C ASN A 144 -14.39 1.81 7.61
N TYR A 145 -14.11 0.75 8.38
CA TYR A 145 -14.95 -0.42 8.48
C TYR A 145 -16.27 -0.09 9.18
N ASN A 146 -16.20 0.54 10.35
CA ASN A 146 -17.37 0.94 11.13
C ASN A 146 -18.24 1.91 10.33
N GLU A 147 -17.66 2.91 9.66
CA GLU A 147 -18.37 3.82 8.77
C GLU A 147 -19.11 3.09 7.62
N ALA A 148 -18.46 2.07 7.05
CA ALA A 148 -19.06 1.28 5.97
C ALA A 148 -20.24 0.44 6.45
N LEU A 149 -20.12 -0.16 7.63
CA LEU A 149 -21.21 -0.93 8.26
C LEU A 149 -22.39 -0.03 8.63
N GLU A 150 -22.13 1.11 9.26
CA GLU A 150 -23.16 2.05 9.67
C GLU A 150 -23.96 2.58 8.46
N LYS A 151 -23.28 2.95 7.39
CA LYS A 151 -23.93 3.38 6.14
C LYS A 151 -24.76 2.27 5.51
N ALA A 152 -24.30 1.03 5.56
CA ALA A 152 -25.04 -0.11 5.05
C ALA A 152 -26.30 -0.37 5.89
N TYR A 153 -26.18 -0.31 7.22
CA TYR A 153 -27.27 -0.49 8.16
C TYR A 153 -28.36 0.59 8.03
N ASN A 154 -27.97 1.87 8.03
CA ASN A 154 -28.90 2.99 7.90
C ASN A 154 -29.70 2.91 6.59
N LYS A 155 -29.05 2.47 5.51
CA LYS A 155 -29.74 2.28 4.24
C LYS A 155 -30.71 1.11 4.24
N PHE A 156 -30.40 0.04 4.96
CA PHE A 156 -31.31 -1.09 5.15
C PHE A 156 -32.58 -0.65 5.88
N ILE A 157 -32.44 0.09 7.00
CA ILE A 157 -33.57 0.61 7.76
C ILE A 157 -34.47 1.50 6.88
N ILE A 158 -33.88 2.46 6.17
CA ILE A 158 -34.64 3.37 5.30
C ILE A 158 -35.43 2.59 4.22
N ASN A 159 -34.86 1.53 3.69
CA ASN A 159 -35.54 0.71 2.67
C ASN A 159 -36.64 -0.20 3.26
N SER A 160 -36.49 -0.65 4.52
CA SER A 160 -37.50 -1.44 5.21
C SER A 160 -38.71 -0.62 5.64
N LEU A 161 -38.49 0.68 5.94
CA LEU A 161 -39.58 1.61 6.30
C LEU A 161 -40.38 2.14 5.09
N LYS A 162 -39.90 1.90 3.88
CA LYS A 162 -40.60 2.31 2.63
C LYS A 162 -41.46 1.20 2.01
N LYS A 163 -41.47 0.03 2.60
CA LYS A 163 -42.38 -1.08 2.24
C LYS A 163 -43.54 -1.15 3.18
#